data_32ebfdf4d8cc7c12b01bd231746c4a25
#
_entry.id   32ebfdf4d8cc7c12b01bd231746c4a25
#
_cell.length_a   1.000
_cell.length_b   1.000
_cell.length_c   1.000
_cell.angle_alpha   90.00
_cell.angle_beta   90.00
_cell.angle_gamma   90.00
#
_symmetry.space_group_name_H-M   'P 1'
#
loop_
_entity.id
_entity.type
_entity.pdbx_description
1 polymer ?
#
loop_
_entity_poly.entity_id
_entity_poly.type
_entity_poly.pdbx_seq_one_letter_code
_entity_poly.pdbx_strand_id
1 'polypeptide(L)'
;MKVNSFFRLYACCILVKGSKRASITDTQRFCLYLIPLDLYNILKDGVLDFNKLKQIYENEILNEYLNFLEENKLGFWTNHPNNFPPIAPVWDSPSLITNAIVDIGTNIDYDFSLFVKELDSLGCKAIMIRFFEK
;
A
#
# COMPACT_ATOMS: atom_id res chain seq x y z
N MET A 1 -6.82 24.71 14.00
CA MET A 1 -6.82 23.46 13.19
C MET A 1 -5.37 23.01 13.03
N LYS A 2 -5.01 21.80 13.48
CA LYS A 2 -3.69 21.23 13.13
C LYS A 2 -3.71 20.93 11.65
N VAL A 3 -3.01 21.73 10.87
CA VAL A 3 -2.81 21.46 9.44
C VAL A 3 -1.91 20.23 9.35
N ASN A 4 -2.41 19.14 8.80
CA ASN A 4 -1.60 17.96 8.54
C ASN A 4 -0.44 18.34 7.59
N SER A 5 0.77 17.93 7.92
CA SER A 5 1.99 18.37 7.25
C SER A 5 2.44 17.45 6.13
N PHE A 6 1.92 16.22 6.10
CA PHE A 6 2.33 15.20 5.13
C PHE A 6 1.13 14.72 4.31
N PHE A 7 1.31 14.66 3.00
CA PHE A 7 0.41 13.93 2.13
C PHE A 7 0.98 12.53 1.90
N ARG A 8 0.20 11.48 2.14
CA ARG A 8 0.59 10.08 1.99
C ARG A 8 -0.21 9.44 0.87
N LEU A 9 0.46 8.82 -0.11
CA LEU A 9 -0.20 7.99 -1.10
C LEU A 9 -0.84 6.76 -0.43
N TYR A 10 -2.01 6.35 -0.94
CA TYR A 10 -2.58 5.07 -0.55
C TYR A 10 -1.63 3.93 -0.93
N ALA A 11 -1.62 2.87 -0.13
CA ALA A 11 -0.75 1.72 -0.34
C ALA A 11 -1.01 1.01 -1.70
N CYS A 12 -2.22 1.12 -2.25
CA CYS A 12 -2.58 0.62 -3.57
C CYS A 12 -2.07 1.48 -4.74
N CYS A 13 -1.58 2.69 -4.46
CA CYS A 13 -1.04 3.62 -5.47
C CYS A 13 0.46 3.40 -5.61
N ILE A 14 0.84 2.64 -6.64
CA ILE A 14 2.23 2.25 -6.89
C ILE A 14 2.88 3.22 -7.87
N LEU A 15 4.03 3.78 -7.46
CA LEU A 15 4.85 4.67 -8.29
C LEU A 15 5.80 3.86 -9.16
N VAL A 16 5.79 4.16 -10.46
CA VAL A 16 6.71 3.54 -11.42
C VAL A 16 7.44 4.63 -12.20
N LYS A 17 8.78 4.58 -12.16
CA LYS A 17 9.62 5.51 -12.92
C LYS A 17 9.83 5.02 -14.35
N GLY A 18 9.50 5.84 -15.32
CA GLY A 18 9.86 5.63 -16.71
C GLY A 18 11.04 6.51 -17.15
N SER A 19 11.41 6.43 -18.42
CA SER A 19 12.54 7.17 -18.98
C SER A 19 12.25 8.69 -19.16
N LYS A 20 11.04 9.05 -19.60
CA LYS A 20 10.63 10.44 -19.85
C LYS A 20 9.55 10.93 -18.89
N ARG A 21 8.76 10.05 -18.35
CA ARG A 21 7.67 10.32 -17.40
C ARG A 21 7.62 9.20 -16.37
N ALA A 22 6.89 9.41 -15.31
CA ALA A 22 6.55 8.38 -14.35
C ALA A 22 5.04 8.12 -14.37
N SER A 23 4.60 7.15 -13.61
CA SER A 23 3.18 6.86 -13.43
C SER A 23 2.84 6.55 -11.98
N ILE A 24 1.59 6.83 -11.62
CA ILE A 24 0.93 6.28 -10.44
C ILE A 24 -0.10 5.27 -10.92
N THR A 25 0.05 4.01 -10.51
CA THR A 25 -0.90 2.95 -10.82
C THR A 25 -1.73 2.67 -9.57
N ASP A 26 -3.02 2.96 -9.64
CA ASP A 26 -3.97 2.57 -8.60
C ASP A 26 -4.45 1.15 -8.88
N THR A 27 -3.93 0.20 -8.12
CA THR A 27 -4.22 -1.23 -8.30
C THR A 27 -5.61 -1.62 -7.80
N GLN A 28 -6.23 -0.79 -6.97
CA GLN A 28 -7.59 -1.04 -6.46
C GLN A 28 -8.67 -0.56 -7.43
N ARG A 29 -8.45 0.60 -8.08
CA ARG A 29 -9.40 1.20 -9.03
C ARG A 29 -9.05 0.92 -10.48
N PHE A 30 -7.93 0.22 -10.73
CA PHE A 30 -7.42 -0.12 -12.07
C PHE A 30 -7.19 1.12 -12.95
N CYS A 31 -6.70 2.21 -12.33
CA CYS A 31 -6.40 3.46 -13.01
C CYS A 31 -4.89 3.69 -13.08
N LEU A 32 -4.46 4.29 -14.20
CA LEU A 32 -3.07 4.69 -14.41
C LEU A 32 -3.01 6.17 -14.72
N TYR A 33 -2.19 6.91 -13.98
CA TYR A 33 -1.97 8.33 -14.14
C TYR A 33 -0.52 8.58 -14.54
N LEU A 34 -0.31 9.25 -15.69
CA LEU A 34 1.02 9.69 -16.09
C LEU A 34 1.36 10.99 -15.36
N ILE A 35 2.54 11.04 -14.76
CA ILE A 35 3.01 12.17 -13.96
C ILE A 35 4.39 12.66 -14.43
N PRO A 36 4.73 13.93 -14.19
CA PRO A 36 6.07 14.45 -14.39
C PRO A 36 7.09 13.74 -13.50
N LEU A 37 8.34 13.67 -13.95
CA LEU A 37 9.44 13.09 -13.14
C LEU A 37 9.69 13.88 -11.85
N ASP A 38 9.42 15.19 -11.84
CA ASP A 38 9.54 16.00 -10.62
C ASP A 38 8.56 15.57 -9.56
N LEU A 39 7.29 15.37 -9.91
CA LEU A 39 6.29 14.85 -8.98
C LEU A 39 6.66 13.43 -8.48
N TYR A 40 7.20 12.57 -9.37
CA TYR A 40 7.73 11.28 -8.97
C TYR A 40 8.85 11.41 -7.92
N ASN A 41 9.82 12.32 -8.15
CA ASN A 41 10.94 12.51 -7.23
C ASN A 41 10.48 13.02 -5.85
N ILE A 42 9.44 13.84 -5.83
CA ILE A 42 8.80 14.31 -4.59
C ILE A 42 8.13 13.15 -3.84
N LEU A 43 7.48 12.24 -4.57
CA LEU A 43 6.64 11.17 -4.03
C LEU A 43 7.35 9.80 -3.94
N LYS A 44 8.63 9.70 -4.31
CA LYS A 44 9.33 8.40 -4.46
C LYS A 44 9.18 7.45 -3.26
N ASP A 45 9.03 8.01 -2.05
CA ASP A 45 8.82 7.25 -0.82
C ASP A 45 7.32 7.15 -0.45
N GLY A 46 6.43 7.55 -1.34
CA GLY A 46 4.98 7.59 -1.14
C GLY A 46 4.52 8.67 -0.16
N VAL A 47 5.41 9.59 0.25
CA VAL A 47 5.13 10.67 1.20
C VAL A 47 5.62 11.99 0.64
N LEU A 48 4.80 13.02 0.74
CA LEU A 48 5.13 14.40 0.42
C LEU A 48 5.11 15.21 1.72
N ASP A 49 6.26 15.81 2.06
CA ASP A 49 6.38 16.76 3.18
C ASP A 49 6.08 18.17 2.65
N PHE A 50 4.88 18.66 2.93
CA PHE A 50 4.41 19.94 2.42
C PHE A 50 5.25 21.12 2.93
N ASN A 51 5.63 21.11 4.21
CA ASN A 51 6.38 22.20 4.82
C ASN A 51 7.79 22.32 4.25
N LYS A 52 8.43 21.18 3.98
CA LYS A 52 9.74 21.12 3.34
C LYS A 52 9.67 21.57 1.87
N LEU A 53 8.66 21.14 1.15
CA LEU A 53 8.52 21.43 -0.28
C LEU A 53 8.17 22.88 -0.55
N LYS A 54 7.43 23.57 0.33
CA LYS A 54 7.17 25.00 0.25
C LYS A 54 8.43 25.87 0.24
N GLN A 55 9.53 25.36 0.74
CA GLN A 55 10.81 26.07 0.76
C GLN A 55 11.60 25.89 -0.55
N ILE A 56 11.24 24.91 -1.38
CA ILE A 56 11.99 24.49 -2.55
C ILE A 56 11.24 24.78 -3.86
N TYR A 57 9.92 24.65 -3.83
CA TYR A 57 9.05 24.80 -5.01
C TYR A 57 8.20 26.06 -4.93
N GLU A 58 7.88 26.63 -6.09
CA GLU A 58 6.88 27.68 -6.20
C GLU A 58 5.52 27.18 -5.76
N ASN A 59 4.78 28.03 -5.04
CA ASN A 59 3.49 27.66 -4.48
C ASN A 59 2.47 27.20 -5.54
N GLU A 60 2.54 27.74 -6.75
CA GLU A 60 1.64 27.38 -7.86
C GLU A 60 1.85 25.94 -8.30
N ILE A 61 3.09 25.52 -8.55
CA ILE A 61 3.43 24.15 -8.96
C ILE A 61 3.08 23.13 -7.86
N LEU A 62 3.38 23.48 -6.62
CA LEU A 62 3.06 22.60 -5.48
C LEU A 62 1.55 22.44 -5.32
N ASN A 63 0.79 23.50 -5.47
CA ASN A 63 -0.68 23.44 -5.39
C ASN A 63 -1.28 22.65 -6.57
N GLU A 64 -0.74 22.78 -7.79
CA GLU A 64 -1.16 21.98 -8.93
C GLU A 64 -0.98 20.47 -8.66
N TYR A 65 0.18 20.08 -8.13
CA TYR A 65 0.46 18.69 -7.78
C TYR A 65 -0.47 18.17 -6.68
N LEU A 66 -0.69 18.95 -5.64
CA LEU A 66 -1.58 18.57 -4.55
C LEU A 66 -3.03 18.45 -5.02
N ASN A 67 -3.52 19.41 -5.78
CA ASN A 67 -4.87 19.37 -6.37
C ASN A 67 -5.04 18.11 -7.22
N PHE A 68 -4.06 17.81 -8.09
CA PHE A 68 -4.08 16.59 -8.88
C PHE A 68 -4.19 15.32 -8.02
N LEU A 69 -3.40 15.23 -6.95
CA LEU A 69 -3.39 14.07 -6.05
C LEU A 69 -4.71 13.93 -5.27
N GLU A 70 -5.28 15.05 -4.83
CA GLU A 70 -6.54 15.09 -4.07
C GLU A 70 -7.77 14.80 -4.97
N GLU A 71 -7.86 15.47 -6.12
CA GLU A 71 -8.98 15.28 -7.07
C GLU A 71 -9.07 13.83 -7.56
N ASN A 72 -7.90 13.21 -7.81
CA ASN A 72 -7.84 11.81 -8.19
C ASN A 72 -7.87 10.84 -6.99
N LYS A 73 -8.00 11.34 -5.76
CA LYS A 73 -8.10 10.55 -4.53
C LYS A 73 -6.96 9.53 -4.40
N LEU A 74 -5.72 9.96 -4.67
CA LEU A 74 -4.55 9.08 -4.69
C LEU A 74 -3.89 8.94 -3.31
N GLY A 75 -4.34 9.68 -2.32
CA GLY A 75 -3.77 9.65 -0.98
C GLY A 75 -4.57 10.46 0.03
N PHE A 76 -3.98 10.74 1.16
CA PHE A 76 -4.59 11.46 2.27
C PHE A 76 -3.57 12.25 3.09
N TRP A 77 -4.05 13.24 3.83
CA TRP A 77 -3.25 14.05 4.73
C TRP A 77 -3.10 13.39 6.11
N THR A 78 -1.89 13.39 6.65
CA THR A 78 -1.58 12.85 7.97
C THR A 78 -0.41 13.59 8.64
N ASN A 79 -0.31 13.51 9.97
CA ASN A 79 0.87 13.93 10.70
C ASN A 79 1.79 12.75 11.07
N HIS A 80 1.37 11.52 10.78
CA HIS A 80 2.07 10.29 11.13
C HIS A 80 2.21 9.36 9.91
N PRO A 81 2.97 9.76 8.86
CA PRO A 81 3.07 8.99 7.61
C PRO A 81 3.65 7.59 7.81
N ASN A 82 4.48 7.39 8.83
CA ASN A 82 5.13 6.11 9.13
C ASN A 82 4.15 5.04 9.67
N ASN A 83 2.94 5.45 10.12
CA ASN A 83 1.92 4.50 10.55
C ASN A 83 1.24 3.78 9.36
N PHE A 84 1.54 4.21 8.13
CA PHE A 84 0.95 3.69 6.89
C PHE A 84 2.06 3.19 5.96
N PRO A 85 2.62 1.98 6.19
CA PRO A 85 3.70 1.45 5.37
C PRO A 85 3.23 1.19 3.93
N PRO A 86 4.14 1.25 2.93
CA PRO A 86 3.83 0.86 1.56
C PRO A 86 3.61 -0.65 1.48
N ILE A 87 2.85 -1.08 0.47
CA ILE A 87 2.79 -2.50 0.09
C ILE A 87 4.10 -2.85 -0.62
N ALA A 88 4.74 -3.93 -0.22
CA ALA A 88 5.86 -4.48 -0.96
C ALA A 88 5.34 -5.19 -2.23
N PRO A 89 5.63 -4.70 -3.44
CA PRO A 89 5.16 -5.30 -4.68
C PRO A 89 6.05 -6.49 -5.10
N VAL A 90 6.46 -7.29 -4.13
CA VAL A 90 7.33 -8.45 -4.34
C VAL A 90 6.54 -9.70 -4.02
N TRP A 91 6.50 -10.62 -4.99
CA TRP A 91 6.00 -11.95 -4.76
C TRP A 91 7.09 -12.80 -4.14
N ASP A 92 6.85 -13.25 -2.92
CA ASP A 92 7.73 -14.17 -2.22
C ASP A 92 6.99 -15.50 -2.10
N SER A 93 7.35 -16.45 -2.98
CA SER A 93 6.72 -17.76 -3.01
C SER A 93 7.23 -18.61 -1.86
N PRO A 94 6.37 -19.24 -1.06
CA PRO A 94 6.77 -20.21 -0.07
C PRO A 94 7.35 -21.46 -0.75
N SER A 95 8.11 -22.24 -0.01
CA SER A 95 8.82 -23.40 -0.55
C SER A 95 7.89 -24.51 -1.06
N LEU A 96 6.75 -24.74 -0.41
CA LEU A 96 5.82 -25.84 -0.73
C LEU A 96 4.39 -25.36 -0.97
N ILE A 97 3.83 -24.52 -0.10
CA ILE A 97 2.47 -23.98 -0.24
C ILE A 97 2.45 -22.47 -0.09
N THR A 98 1.55 -21.79 -0.82
CA THR A 98 1.42 -20.33 -0.77
C THR A 98 0.46 -19.87 0.32
N ASN A 99 -0.66 -20.59 0.46
CA ASN A 99 -1.73 -20.25 1.40
C ASN A 99 -2.50 -21.52 1.79
N ALA A 100 -3.21 -21.44 2.90
CA ALA A 100 -4.10 -22.49 3.38
C ALA A 100 -5.47 -21.90 3.72
N ILE A 101 -6.51 -22.71 3.59
CA ILE A 101 -7.86 -22.41 4.04
C ILE A 101 -8.22 -23.43 5.12
N VAL A 102 -8.66 -22.92 6.28
CA VAL A 102 -9.07 -23.74 7.42
C VAL A 102 -10.55 -23.52 7.67
N ASP A 103 -11.31 -24.60 7.60
CA ASP A 103 -12.74 -24.59 7.86
C ASP A 103 -13.00 -25.02 9.30
N ILE A 104 -13.60 -24.17 10.10
CA ILE A 104 -14.00 -24.46 11.49
C ILE A 104 -15.51 -24.61 11.53
N GLY A 105 -15.97 -25.79 11.96
CA GLY A 105 -17.38 -26.12 12.11
C GLY A 105 -17.58 -27.18 13.20
N THR A 106 -18.84 -27.55 13.42
CA THR A 106 -19.24 -28.39 14.55
C THR A 106 -18.72 -29.83 14.53
N ASN A 107 -18.23 -30.30 13.39
CA ASN A 107 -17.77 -31.70 13.22
C ASN A 107 -16.27 -31.79 12.89
N ILE A 108 -15.52 -30.71 13.10
CA ILE A 108 -14.11 -30.65 12.75
C ILE A 108 -13.33 -30.36 14.03
N ASP A 109 -12.56 -31.34 14.47
CA ASP A 109 -11.66 -31.23 15.62
C ASP A 109 -10.22 -31.20 15.12
N TYR A 110 -9.60 -30.01 15.17
CA TYR A 110 -8.21 -29.83 14.81
C TYR A 110 -7.35 -29.63 16.04
N ASP A 111 -6.21 -30.34 16.14
CA ASP A 111 -5.11 -29.84 16.95
C ASP A 111 -4.49 -28.61 16.28
N PHE A 112 -4.98 -27.47 16.70
CA PHE A 112 -4.60 -26.18 16.10
C PHE A 112 -3.09 -25.90 16.24
N SER A 113 -2.47 -26.37 17.35
CA SER A 113 -1.03 -26.21 17.59
C SER A 113 -0.19 -27.01 16.60
N LEU A 114 -0.58 -28.26 16.36
CA LEU A 114 0.09 -29.14 15.41
C LEU A 114 -0.10 -28.61 13.98
N PHE A 115 -1.32 -28.28 13.63
CA PHE A 115 -1.67 -27.74 12.32
C PHE A 115 -0.87 -26.47 11.94
N VAL A 116 -0.75 -25.50 12.85
CA VAL A 116 0.02 -24.27 12.60
C VAL A 116 1.51 -24.58 12.43
N LYS A 117 2.08 -25.51 13.21
CA LYS A 117 3.47 -25.94 13.06
C LYS A 117 3.74 -26.61 11.70
N GLU A 118 2.80 -27.42 11.23
CA GLU A 118 2.91 -28.06 9.91
C GLU A 118 2.86 -27.03 8.79
N LEU A 119 1.94 -26.06 8.87
CA LEU A 119 1.87 -24.98 7.89
C LEU A 119 3.14 -24.12 7.87
N ASP A 120 3.72 -23.82 9.03
CA ASP A 120 4.98 -23.09 9.13
C ASP A 120 6.13 -23.89 8.49
N SER A 121 6.21 -25.19 8.75
CA SER A 121 7.22 -26.08 8.15
C SER A 121 7.12 -26.17 6.62
N LEU A 122 5.91 -25.98 6.07
CA LEU A 122 5.63 -25.96 4.63
C LEU A 122 5.85 -24.57 3.99
N GLY A 123 6.20 -23.55 4.79
CA GLY A 123 6.44 -22.20 4.36
C GLY A 123 5.17 -21.40 4.04
N CYS A 124 4.02 -21.80 4.59
CA CYS A 124 2.75 -21.12 4.41
C CYS A 124 2.75 -19.77 5.12
N LYS A 125 2.54 -18.68 4.34
CA LYS A 125 2.57 -17.30 4.85
C LYS A 125 1.19 -16.67 5.02
N ALA A 126 0.14 -17.29 4.49
CA ALA A 126 -1.23 -16.79 4.57
C ALA A 126 -2.22 -17.89 4.92
N ILE A 127 -3.05 -17.65 5.92
CA ILE A 127 -4.10 -18.57 6.36
C ILE A 127 -5.42 -17.83 6.35
N MET A 128 -6.42 -18.40 5.67
CA MET A 128 -7.82 -17.98 5.77
C MET A 128 -8.58 -18.92 6.67
N ILE A 129 -9.18 -18.42 7.73
CA ILE A 129 -10.03 -19.19 8.62
C ILE A 129 -11.49 -18.89 8.27
N ARG A 130 -12.27 -19.93 7.95
CA ARG A 130 -13.70 -19.81 7.68
C ARG A 130 -14.48 -20.51 8.79
N PHE A 131 -15.47 -19.81 9.32
CA PHE A 131 -16.38 -20.34 10.33
C PHE A 131 -17.72 -20.70 9.67
N PHE A 132 -18.18 -21.92 9.91
CA PHE A 132 -19.47 -22.38 9.46
C PHE A 132 -20.39 -22.53 10.69
N GLU A 133 -21.45 -21.75 10.72
CA GLU A 133 -22.55 -21.91 11.67
C GLU A 133 -23.46 -23.05 11.20
N LYS A 134 -24.15 -23.67 12.18
CA LYS A 134 -25.18 -24.69 11.93
C LYS A 134 -26.46 -24.07 11.40
#